data_1db4e108bda54f123ea37ef10a1855b7
#
_entry.id   1db4e108bda54f123ea37ef10a1855b7
#
_cell.length_a   1.000
_cell.length_b   1.000
_cell.length_c   1.000
_cell.angle_alpha   90.00
_cell.angle_beta   90.00
_cell.angle_gamma   90.00
#
_symmetry.space_group_name_H-M   'P 1'
#
loop_
_entity.id
_entity.type
_entity.pdbx_description
1 polymer ?
#
loop_
_entity_poly.entity_id
_entity_poly.type
_entity_poly.pdbx_seq_one_letter_code
_entity_poly.pdbx_strand_id
1 'polypeptide(L)'
;MFFLDFNPTIGHEQKGFRPAVVISNNIFNINTKMVMVCPITSNEKEFPTHYKLEDTKKVHGAVLCEHIRSIDYEIRNLNFVEKLSNNDFISIITLLNACIEE
;
A
#
# COMPACT_ATOMS: atom_id res chain seq x y z
N MET A 1 6.60 -4.14 3.73
CA MET A 1 6.49 -2.92 2.90
C MET A 1 7.66 -2.84 1.94
N PHE A 2 7.44 -2.30 0.78
CA PHE A 2 8.39 -2.30 -0.32
C PHE A 2 8.45 -0.91 -0.97
N PHE A 3 9.63 -0.52 -1.43
CA PHE A 3 9.76 0.62 -2.34
C PHE A 3 9.48 0.17 -3.77
N LEU A 4 8.73 0.96 -4.50
CA LEU A 4 8.47 0.72 -5.91
C LEU A 4 8.14 2.03 -6.64
N ASP A 5 8.25 1.99 -7.98
CA ASP A 5 7.88 3.11 -8.81
C ASP A 5 6.43 2.96 -9.27
N PHE A 6 5.60 3.92 -8.90
CA PHE A 6 4.18 3.93 -9.26
C PHE A 6 3.90 4.50 -10.65
N ASN A 7 4.91 5.05 -11.31
CA ASN A 7 4.74 5.55 -12.67
C ASN A 7 4.64 4.39 -13.68
N PRO A 8 3.91 4.54 -14.79
CA PRO A 8 3.08 5.69 -15.13
C PRO A 8 1.77 5.73 -14.35
N THR A 9 1.28 6.93 -14.08
CA THR A 9 0.00 7.15 -13.41
C THR A 9 -0.85 8.13 -14.22
N ILE A 10 -2.16 8.13 -13.98
CA ILE A 10 -3.12 8.96 -14.70
C ILE A 10 -3.96 9.73 -13.68
N GLY A 11 -4.13 11.03 -13.91
CA GLY A 11 -5.00 11.87 -13.11
C GLY A 11 -4.57 11.99 -11.65
N HIS A 12 -5.48 11.67 -10.74
CA HIS A 12 -5.28 11.79 -9.30
C HIS A 12 -4.60 10.58 -8.66
N GLU A 13 -4.15 9.61 -9.45
CA GLU A 13 -3.43 8.45 -8.92
C GLU A 13 -2.10 8.87 -8.31
N GLN A 14 -1.71 8.18 -7.22
CA GLN A 14 -0.43 8.44 -6.58
C GLN A 14 0.71 8.03 -7.52
N LYS A 15 1.72 8.88 -7.66
CA LYS A 15 2.81 8.69 -8.62
C LYS A 15 4.17 8.76 -7.93
N GLY A 16 5.20 8.34 -8.65
CA GLY A 16 6.59 8.43 -8.24
C GLY A 16 7.09 7.21 -7.51
N PHE A 17 8.36 7.25 -7.13
CA PHE A 17 9.02 6.20 -6.35
C PHE A 17 8.72 6.41 -4.87
N ARG A 18 8.07 5.43 -4.24
CA ARG A 18 7.66 5.54 -2.84
C ARG A 18 7.42 4.19 -2.20
N PRO A 19 7.38 4.13 -0.86
CA PRO A 19 7.03 2.90 -0.18
C PRO A 19 5.56 2.56 -0.36
N ALA A 20 5.26 1.27 -0.26
CA ALA A 20 3.91 0.75 -0.40
C ALA A 20 3.71 -0.45 0.53
N VAL A 21 2.46 -0.66 0.92
CA VAL A 21 2.04 -1.83 1.67
C VAL A 21 1.46 -2.85 0.70
N VAL A 22 1.97 -4.09 0.74
CA VAL A 22 1.35 -5.21 0.04
C VAL A 22 0.25 -5.77 0.95
N ILE A 23 -0.98 -5.77 0.46
CA ILE A 23 -2.14 -6.21 1.23
C ILE A 23 -2.71 -7.54 0.76
N SER A 24 -2.33 -8.01 -0.43
CA SER A 24 -2.77 -9.29 -0.95
C SER A 24 -1.98 -10.44 -0.32
N ASN A 25 -2.61 -11.62 -0.24
CA ASN A 25 -1.97 -12.79 0.34
C ASN A 25 -1.16 -13.58 -0.69
N ASN A 26 -0.38 -14.55 -0.20
CA ASN A 26 0.49 -15.34 -1.06
C ASN A 26 -0.25 -16.16 -2.10
N ILE A 27 -1.45 -16.65 -1.79
CA ILE A 27 -2.26 -17.41 -2.75
C ILE A 27 -2.61 -16.54 -3.95
N PHE A 28 -3.11 -15.34 -3.69
CA PHE A 28 -3.39 -14.37 -4.75
C PHE A 28 -2.12 -14.03 -5.54
N ASN A 29 -1.05 -13.71 -4.84
CA ASN A 29 0.19 -13.24 -5.46
C ASN A 29 0.80 -14.29 -6.39
N ILE A 30 0.82 -15.56 -5.96
CA ILE A 30 1.41 -16.65 -6.74
C ILE A 30 0.56 -16.96 -7.96
N ASN A 31 -0.75 -17.03 -7.79
CA ASN A 31 -1.67 -17.44 -8.87
C ASN A 31 -1.84 -16.36 -9.94
N THR A 32 -1.80 -15.10 -9.56
CA THR A 32 -2.04 -13.98 -10.51
C THR A 32 -0.74 -13.37 -11.04
N LYS A 33 0.39 -13.60 -10.39
CA LYS A 33 1.66 -12.90 -10.66
C LYS A 33 1.56 -11.41 -10.40
N MET A 34 0.60 -11.02 -9.58
CA MET A 34 0.32 -9.63 -9.20
C MET A 34 0.36 -9.50 -7.69
N VAL A 35 0.50 -8.28 -7.20
CA VAL A 35 0.26 -7.93 -5.80
C VAL A 35 -0.68 -6.74 -5.73
N MET A 36 -1.55 -6.73 -4.72
CA MET A 36 -2.35 -5.55 -4.42
C MET A 36 -1.60 -4.68 -3.44
N VAL A 37 -1.43 -3.41 -3.77
CA VAL A 37 -0.65 -2.47 -2.97
C VAL A 37 -1.41 -1.18 -2.70
N CYS A 38 -1.10 -0.57 -1.56
CA CYS A 38 -1.49 0.80 -1.25
C CYS A 38 -0.22 1.63 -1.06
N PRO A 39 -0.09 2.77 -1.74
CA PRO A 39 1.08 3.63 -1.57
C PRO A 39 1.08 4.31 -0.20
N ILE A 40 2.27 4.67 0.26
CA ILE A 40 2.48 5.39 1.52
C ILE A 40 3.01 6.78 1.17
N THR A 41 2.39 7.80 1.75
CA THR A 41 2.83 9.19 1.58
C THR A 41 3.45 9.71 2.88
N SER A 42 4.50 10.53 2.75
CA SER A 42 5.08 11.25 3.89
C SER A 42 4.18 12.41 4.37
N ASN A 43 3.22 12.82 3.57
CA ASN A 43 2.24 13.82 3.96
C ASN A 43 1.19 13.18 4.86
N GLU A 44 1.25 13.47 6.15
CA GLU A 44 0.38 12.85 7.16
C GLU A 44 -0.91 13.65 7.39
N LYS A 45 -1.34 14.44 6.44
CA LYS A 45 -2.61 15.15 6.51
C LYS A 45 -3.74 14.14 6.72
N GLU A 46 -4.56 14.38 7.73
CA GLU A 46 -5.68 13.49 8.03
C GLU A 46 -6.74 13.52 6.93
N PHE A 47 -7.18 12.33 6.56
CA PHE A 47 -8.25 12.13 5.61
C PHE A 47 -8.91 10.79 5.91
N PRO A 48 -10.24 10.62 5.72
CA PRO A 48 -10.94 9.40 6.15
C PRO A 48 -10.39 8.09 5.59
N THR A 49 -9.79 8.10 4.39
CA THR A 49 -9.24 6.89 3.75
C THR A 49 -7.74 6.73 3.95
N HIS A 50 -7.11 7.60 4.75
CA HIS A 50 -5.68 7.51 5.05
C HIS A 50 -5.47 6.88 6.41
N TYR A 51 -4.53 5.93 6.48
CA TYR A 51 -4.16 5.29 7.73
C TYR A 51 -2.72 5.65 8.09
N LYS A 52 -2.54 6.33 9.22
CA LYS A 52 -1.19 6.64 9.71
C LYS A 52 -0.56 5.41 10.34
N LEU A 53 0.61 5.01 9.84
CA LEU A 53 1.38 3.88 10.37
C LEU A 53 1.83 4.15 11.81
N GLU A 54 1.61 3.20 12.71
CA GLU A 54 1.90 3.34 14.13
C GLU A 54 3.10 2.52 14.60
N ASP A 55 3.28 1.31 14.05
CA ASP A 55 4.26 0.34 14.56
C ASP A 55 5.51 0.23 13.70
N THR A 56 5.75 1.18 12.81
CA THR A 56 6.89 1.13 11.89
C THR A 56 8.11 1.84 12.45
N LYS A 57 9.30 1.40 12.01
CA LYS A 57 10.59 1.97 12.43
C LYS A 57 11.30 2.69 11.30
N LYS A 58 11.21 2.17 10.08
CA LYS A 58 11.91 2.70 8.90
C LYS A 58 11.01 3.48 7.97
N VAL A 59 9.79 3.00 7.79
CA VAL A 59 8.82 3.64 6.91
C VAL A 59 7.83 4.43 7.76
N HIS A 60 7.71 5.72 7.48
CA HIS A 60 6.78 6.60 8.19
C HIS A 60 5.84 7.25 7.21
N GLY A 61 4.63 7.52 7.66
CA GLY A 61 3.65 8.20 6.85
C GLY A 61 2.27 7.58 6.92
N ALA A 62 1.45 7.88 5.93
CA ALA A 62 0.07 7.42 5.85
C ALA A 62 -0.14 6.54 4.63
N VAL A 63 -0.87 5.45 4.84
CA VAL A 63 -1.28 4.53 3.77
C VAL A 63 -2.49 5.12 3.07
N LEU A 64 -2.40 5.28 1.76
CA LEU A 64 -3.47 5.83 0.92
C LEU A 64 -4.37 4.69 0.43
N CYS A 65 -5.40 4.37 1.21
CA CYS A 65 -6.28 3.24 0.89
C CYS A 65 -7.08 3.46 -0.38
N GLU A 66 -7.42 4.70 -0.71
CA GLU A 66 -8.16 5.04 -1.94
C GLU A 66 -7.32 4.84 -3.20
N HIS A 67 -6.01 4.69 -3.07
CA HIS A 67 -5.10 4.44 -4.21
C HIS A 67 -4.70 2.98 -4.36
N ILE A 68 -5.47 2.06 -3.76
CA ILE A 68 -5.22 0.62 -3.92
C ILE A 68 -5.19 0.23 -5.39
N ARG A 69 -4.20 -0.58 -5.77
CA ARG A 69 -4.09 -1.09 -7.13
C ARG A 69 -3.34 -2.41 -7.17
N SER A 70 -3.58 -3.18 -8.22
CA SER A 70 -2.79 -4.37 -8.50
C SER A 70 -1.66 -4.03 -9.46
N ILE A 71 -0.47 -4.54 -9.18
CA ILE A 71 0.71 -4.32 -10.01
C ILE A 71 1.41 -5.65 -10.28
N ASP A 72 2.13 -5.71 -11.41
CA ASP A 72 3.01 -6.82 -11.73
C ASP A 72 4.32 -6.67 -10.96
N TYR A 73 4.56 -7.57 -9.99
CA TYR A 73 5.71 -7.41 -9.10
C TYR A 73 7.05 -7.74 -9.75
N GLU A 74 7.06 -8.45 -10.88
CA GLU A 74 8.30 -8.71 -11.62
C GLU A 74 8.73 -7.49 -12.40
N ILE A 75 7.78 -6.81 -13.07
CA ILE A 75 8.06 -5.62 -13.87
C ILE A 75 8.42 -4.44 -12.99
N ARG A 76 7.72 -4.27 -11.87
CA ARG A 76 7.89 -3.10 -10.99
C ARG A 76 9.10 -3.20 -10.06
N ASN A 77 9.71 -4.37 -9.93
CA ASN A 77 10.93 -4.57 -9.16
C ASN A 77 10.83 -4.04 -7.70
N LEU A 78 10.06 -4.74 -6.89
CA LEU A 78 9.82 -4.35 -5.49
C LEU A 78 11.06 -4.54 -4.63
N ASN A 79 11.42 -3.53 -3.85
CA ASN A 79 12.54 -3.56 -2.93
C ASN A 79 12.04 -3.58 -1.49
N PHE A 80 12.26 -4.68 -0.78
CA PHE A 80 11.80 -4.85 0.59
C PHE A 80 12.44 -3.83 1.53
N VAL A 81 11.65 -3.25 2.44
CA VAL A 81 12.13 -2.29 3.43
C VAL A 81 11.92 -2.79 4.84
N GLU A 82 10.69 -3.14 5.17
CA GLU A 82 10.33 -3.52 6.54
C GLU A 82 9.02 -4.30 6.55
N LYS A 83 8.87 -5.20 7.53
CA LYS A 83 7.63 -5.97 7.68
C LYS A 83 6.56 -5.11 8.34
N LEU A 84 5.36 -5.16 7.79
CA LEU A 84 4.19 -4.51 8.39
C LEU A 84 3.74 -5.31 9.63
N SER A 85 3.42 -4.61 10.71
CA SER A 85 2.89 -5.27 11.93
C SER A 85 1.48 -5.79 11.68
N ASN A 86 1.07 -6.81 12.44
CA ASN A 86 -0.31 -7.31 12.39
C ASN A 86 -1.31 -6.24 12.78
N ASN A 87 -0.97 -5.41 13.76
CA ASN A 87 -1.83 -4.33 14.23
C ASN A 87 -2.10 -3.31 13.10
N ASP A 88 -1.05 -2.86 12.43
CA ASP A 88 -1.20 -1.95 11.30
C ASP A 88 -1.94 -2.63 10.14
N PHE A 89 -1.64 -3.89 9.87
CA PHE A 89 -2.31 -4.64 8.80
C PHE A 89 -3.82 -4.74 9.04
N ILE A 90 -4.23 -5.12 10.24
CA ILE A 90 -5.65 -5.25 10.59
C ILE A 90 -6.37 -3.89 10.44
N SER A 91 -5.74 -2.81 10.88
CA SER A 91 -6.31 -1.47 10.76
C SER A 91 -6.48 -1.05 9.30
N ILE A 92 -5.49 -1.36 8.46
CA ILE A 92 -5.55 -1.06 7.02
C ILE A 92 -6.67 -1.86 6.35
N ILE A 93 -6.77 -3.17 6.63
CA ILE A 93 -7.83 -4.01 6.04
C ILE A 93 -9.21 -3.54 6.50
N THR A 94 -9.36 -3.17 7.75
CA THR A 94 -10.62 -2.63 8.27
C THR A 94 -11.04 -1.38 7.52
N LEU A 95 -10.10 -0.48 7.27
CA LEU A 95 -10.36 0.74 6.52
C LEU A 95 -10.69 0.45 5.05
N LEU A 96 -9.96 -0.47 4.43
CA LEU A 96 -10.25 -0.88 3.05
C LEU A 96 -11.66 -1.47 2.92
N ASN A 97 -12.05 -2.33 3.86
CA ASN A 97 -13.38 -2.89 3.87
C ASN A 97 -14.46 -1.80 4.00
N ALA A 98 -14.20 -0.79 4.80
CA ALA A 98 -15.12 0.34 4.94
C ALA A 98 -15.26 1.16 3.64
N CYS A 99 -14.26 1.12 2.77
CA CYS A 99 -14.32 1.76 1.47
C CYS A 99 -15.12 0.95 0.44
N ILE A 100 -15.36 -0.33 0.69
CA ILE A 100 -15.98 -1.26 -0.26
C ILE A 100 -17.41 -1.61 0.14
N GLU A 101 -17.62 -1.91 1.41
CA GLU A 101 -18.91 -2.35 1.95
C GLU A 101 -19.73 -1.17 2.47
N GLU A 102 -21.00 -1.15 2.15
CA GLU A 102 -21.94 -0.16 2.66
C GLU A 102 -22.75 -0.67 3.84
#